data_003965e433b2a0322c2c5305e0d0d449
#
_entry.id   003965e433b2a0322c2c5305e0d0d449
#
_cell.length_a   1.000
_cell.length_b   1.000
_cell.length_c   1.000
_cell.angle_alpha   90.00
_cell.angle_beta   90.00
_cell.angle_gamma   90.00
#
_symmetry.space_group_name_H-M   'P 1'
#
loop_
_entity.id
_entity.type
_entity.pdbx_description
1 polymer ?
#
loop_
_entity_poly.entity_id
_entity_poly.type
_entity_poly.pdbx_seq_one_letter_code
_entity_poly.pdbx_strand_id
1 'polypeptide(L)'
;ETINFTNTTIGAISYFWEYGDGQTATVFEEPHFYNGITENMLVSLTASTALGCSTTYELSLPVISDPIYYVPNTFTPDQDEHNQTWFPVFTTGFDPFNFNLQLFNRWGELIWESNDAEGRWDGTYGVDGRKVQAGGYTWVIKYSNKETDEKKAVTGTVNVLK
;
A
#
# COMPACT_ATOMS: atom_id res chain seq x y z
N GLU A 1 -4.37 -8.26 7.27
CA GLU A 1 -3.94 -9.59 6.79
C GLU A 1 -4.15 -10.64 7.88
N THR A 2 -4.57 -11.87 7.50
CA THR A 2 -4.73 -12.99 8.46
C THR A 2 -3.52 -13.89 8.38
N ILE A 3 -2.84 -14.10 9.50
CA ILE A 3 -1.67 -14.95 9.63
C ILE A 3 -2.04 -16.22 10.42
N ASN A 4 -1.66 -17.38 9.89
CA ASN A 4 -1.84 -18.65 10.58
C ASN A 4 -0.53 -19.01 11.31
N PHE A 5 -0.60 -19.12 12.63
CA PHE A 5 0.53 -19.56 13.47
C PHE A 5 0.38 -21.04 13.75
N THR A 6 1.43 -21.81 13.53
CA THR A 6 1.45 -23.25 13.86
C THR A 6 2.29 -23.49 15.10
N ASN A 7 1.68 -24.12 16.10
CA ASN A 7 2.36 -24.46 17.36
C ASN A 7 2.90 -25.90 17.30
N THR A 8 4.22 -26.03 17.34
CA THR A 8 4.91 -27.33 17.34
C THR A 8 5.45 -27.73 18.71
N THR A 9 5.01 -27.06 19.81
CA THR A 9 5.47 -27.33 21.17
C THR A 9 5.07 -28.73 21.63
N ILE A 10 5.99 -29.46 22.24
CA ILE A 10 5.76 -30.80 22.79
C ILE A 10 5.88 -30.75 24.33
N GLY A 11 4.92 -31.35 25.04
CA GLY A 11 4.96 -31.53 26.51
C GLY A 11 4.48 -30.31 27.30
N ALA A 12 4.06 -29.23 26.67
CA ALA A 12 3.40 -28.11 27.37
C ALA A 12 1.90 -28.38 27.54
N ILE A 13 1.32 -27.76 28.58
CA ILE A 13 -0.11 -27.85 28.89
C ILE A 13 -0.82 -26.50 28.87
N SER A 14 -0.07 -25.41 28.80
CA SER A 14 -0.62 -24.05 28.66
C SER A 14 0.23 -23.20 27.74
N TYR A 15 -0.42 -22.28 27.08
CA TYR A 15 0.15 -21.44 26.03
C TYR A 15 -0.28 -19.99 26.25
N PHE A 16 0.62 -19.06 25.97
CA PHE A 16 0.33 -17.64 25.99
C PHE A 16 0.99 -16.99 24.78
N TRP A 17 0.16 -16.46 23.90
CA TRP A 17 0.55 -15.73 22.70
C TRP A 17 0.48 -14.24 22.95
N GLU A 18 1.49 -13.53 22.49
CA GLU A 18 1.48 -12.07 22.34
C GLU A 18 1.77 -11.77 20.88
N TYR A 19 0.85 -11.09 20.19
CA TYR A 19 0.94 -10.89 18.73
C TYR A 19 1.69 -9.62 18.33
N GLY A 20 2.17 -8.84 19.29
CA GLY A 20 2.93 -7.61 19.04
C GLY A 20 2.07 -6.37 18.78
N ASP A 21 0.79 -6.54 18.50
CA ASP A 21 -0.21 -5.47 18.30
C ASP A 21 -1.03 -5.15 19.57
N GLY A 22 -0.62 -5.73 20.71
CA GLY A 22 -1.32 -5.60 22.00
C GLY A 22 -2.41 -6.64 22.22
N GLN A 23 -2.68 -7.51 21.25
CA GLN A 23 -3.61 -8.63 21.41
C GLN A 23 -2.87 -9.88 21.91
N THR A 24 -3.58 -10.73 22.66
CA THR A 24 -3.04 -11.95 23.28
C THR A 24 -4.04 -13.10 23.18
N ALA A 25 -3.54 -14.34 23.23
CA ALA A 25 -4.36 -15.54 23.29
C ALA A 25 -3.76 -16.63 24.18
N THR A 26 -4.59 -17.58 24.62
CA THR A 26 -4.17 -18.70 25.50
C THR A 26 -4.51 -20.07 24.91
N VAL A 27 -4.85 -20.12 23.62
CA VAL A 27 -5.18 -21.34 22.89
C VAL A 27 -3.93 -22.04 22.36
N PHE A 28 -4.05 -23.30 21.96
CA PHE A 28 -2.93 -24.05 21.39
C PHE A 28 -2.41 -23.37 20.11
N GLU A 29 -3.30 -23.02 19.19
CA GLU A 29 -3.03 -22.22 18.00
C GLU A 29 -4.32 -21.58 17.47
N GLU A 30 -4.21 -20.39 16.87
CA GLU A 30 -5.32 -19.74 16.17
C GLU A 30 -4.78 -18.79 15.10
N PRO A 31 -5.57 -18.50 14.06
CA PRO A 31 -5.24 -17.44 13.12
C PRO A 31 -5.37 -16.09 13.81
N HIS A 32 -4.41 -15.17 13.54
CA HIS A 32 -4.47 -13.80 14.02
C HIS A 32 -4.61 -12.81 12.88
N PHE A 33 -5.45 -11.79 13.07
CA PHE A 33 -5.75 -10.78 12.05
C PHE A 33 -5.10 -9.43 12.40
N TYR A 34 -4.12 -9.03 11.61
CA TYR A 34 -3.49 -7.71 11.72
C TYR A 34 -4.22 -6.70 10.84
N ASN A 35 -4.83 -5.67 11.44
CA ASN A 35 -5.61 -4.66 10.75
C ASN A 35 -4.85 -3.33 10.66
N GLY A 36 -4.49 -2.90 9.44
CA GLY A 36 -3.90 -1.58 9.18
C GLY A 36 -2.52 -1.36 9.81
N ILE A 37 -1.83 -2.45 10.20
CA ILE A 37 -0.49 -2.40 10.78
C ILE A 37 0.54 -2.48 9.65
N THR A 38 1.53 -1.60 9.70
CA THR A 38 2.61 -1.48 8.70
C THR A 38 4.00 -1.57 9.36
N GLU A 39 4.06 -2.12 10.57
CA GLU A 39 5.30 -2.24 11.34
C GLU A 39 5.65 -3.72 11.59
N ASN A 40 6.93 -3.98 11.84
CA ASN A 40 7.36 -5.31 12.24
C ASN A 40 6.73 -5.66 13.60
N MET A 41 6.03 -6.79 13.65
CA MET A 41 5.45 -7.31 14.87
C MET A 41 6.39 -8.31 15.53
N LEU A 42 6.67 -8.14 16.81
CA LEU A 42 7.33 -9.16 17.62
C LEU A 42 6.26 -10.08 18.19
N VAL A 43 6.13 -11.25 17.61
CA VAL A 43 5.19 -12.27 18.10
C VAL A 43 5.92 -13.19 19.06
N SER A 44 5.34 -13.45 20.23
CA SER A 44 5.90 -14.39 21.19
C SER A 44 4.90 -15.48 21.56
N LEU A 45 5.42 -16.69 21.77
CA LEU A 45 4.71 -17.82 22.34
C LEU A 45 5.42 -18.29 23.60
N THR A 46 4.78 -18.16 24.73
CA THR A 46 5.21 -18.78 25.99
C THR A 46 4.45 -20.07 26.23
N ALA A 47 5.17 -21.17 26.29
CA ALA A 47 4.62 -22.51 26.57
C ALA A 47 5.08 -22.99 27.94
N SER A 48 4.16 -23.56 28.75
CA SER A 48 4.44 -24.00 30.13
C SER A 48 4.01 -25.44 30.37
N THR A 49 4.82 -26.17 31.13
CA THR A 49 4.53 -27.56 31.54
C THR A 49 3.73 -27.62 32.83
N ALA A 50 3.19 -28.81 33.18
CA ALA A 50 2.50 -29.06 34.44
C ALA A 50 3.39 -28.85 35.70
N LEU A 51 4.70 -28.93 35.53
CA LEU A 51 5.67 -28.73 36.63
C LEU A 51 6.10 -27.25 36.77
N GLY A 52 5.49 -26.33 36.00
CA GLY A 52 5.76 -24.91 36.08
C GLY A 52 7.00 -24.44 35.29
N CYS A 53 7.64 -25.31 34.53
CA CYS A 53 8.70 -24.87 33.61
C CYS A 53 8.07 -24.18 32.42
N SER A 54 8.61 -23.04 32.03
CA SER A 54 8.15 -22.28 30.84
C SER A 54 9.31 -21.95 29.91
N THR A 55 9.01 -21.81 28.63
CA THR A 55 9.93 -21.32 27.61
C THR A 55 9.18 -20.38 26.67
N THR A 56 9.86 -19.35 26.20
CA THR A 56 9.30 -18.36 25.24
C THR A 56 10.09 -18.44 23.95
N TYR A 57 9.36 -18.50 22.85
CA TYR A 57 9.88 -18.35 21.49
C TYR A 57 9.41 -17.02 20.91
N GLU A 58 10.31 -16.27 20.28
CA GLU A 58 10.03 -14.98 19.67
C GLU A 58 10.27 -15.05 18.17
N LEU A 59 9.37 -14.42 17.40
CA LEU A 59 9.45 -14.29 15.95
C LEU A 59 9.18 -12.85 15.56
N SER A 60 10.12 -12.24 14.86
CA SER A 60 9.87 -10.96 14.19
C SER A 60 9.13 -11.21 12.87
N LEU A 61 7.89 -10.74 12.81
CA LEU A 61 7.00 -10.89 11.66
C LEU A 61 6.92 -9.55 10.92
N PRO A 62 7.43 -9.44 9.68
CA PRO A 62 7.20 -8.27 8.87
C PRO A 62 5.74 -8.26 8.39
N VAL A 63 4.94 -7.36 8.92
CA VAL A 63 3.57 -7.13 8.42
C VAL A 63 3.65 -6.05 7.33
N ILE A 64 3.61 -6.48 6.07
CA ILE A 64 3.72 -5.61 4.92
C ILE A 64 2.31 -5.33 4.40
N SER A 65 1.89 -4.07 4.42
CA SER A 65 0.66 -3.69 3.74
C SER A 65 0.94 -3.25 2.31
N ASP A 66 0.15 -3.76 1.39
CA ASP A 66 0.14 -3.19 0.03
C ASP A 66 -0.35 -1.74 0.09
N PRO A 67 0.25 -0.84 -0.68
CA PRO A 67 -0.19 0.54 -0.74
C PRO A 67 -1.66 0.64 -1.13
N ILE A 68 -2.43 1.36 -0.33
CA ILE A 68 -3.82 1.67 -0.66
C ILE A 68 -3.80 2.96 -1.47
N TYR A 69 -4.30 2.88 -2.69
CA TYR A 69 -4.40 4.03 -3.57
C TYR A 69 -5.74 4.06 -4.31
N TYR A 70 -6.17 5.25 -4.65
CA TYR A 70 -7.31 5.50 -5.51
C TYR A 70 -6.88 6.39 -6.68
N VAL A 71 -7.24 6.00 -7.89
CA VAL A 71 -6.94 6.79 -9.09
C VAL A 71 -8.26 7.17 -9.76
N PRO A 72 -8.62 8.47 -9.77
CA PRO A 72 -9.80 8.94 -10.47
C PRO A 72 -9.72 8.59 -11.96
N ASN A 73 -10.84 8.20 -12.56
CA ASN A 73 -10.89 7.81 -13.96
C ASN A 73 -11.36 8.93 -14.90
N THR A 74 -11.73 10.09 -14.36
CA THR A 74 -12.29 11.20 -15.13
C THR A 74 -12.08 12.53 -14.39
N PHE A 75 -11.85 13.62 -15.13
CA PHE A 75 -11.87 14.98 -14.60
C PHE A 75 -12.25 15.98 -15.72
N THR A 76 -12.60 17.22 -15.33
CA THR A 76 -13.14 18.27 -16.19
C THR A 76 -12.37 19.58 -16.00
N PRO A 77 -11.28 19.83 -16.77
CA PRO A 77 -10.53 21.09 -16.69
C PRO A 77 -11.21 22.22 -17.48
N ASP A 78 -12.42 22.60 -17.10
CA ASP A 78 -13.29 23.57 -17.80
C ASP A 78 -13.27 24.97 -17.18
N GLN A 79 -12.46 25.17 -16.10
CA GLN A 79 -12.27 26.43 -15.36
C GLN A 79 -13.43 26.79 -14.42
N ASP A 80 -14.29 25.81 -14.06
CA ASP A 80 -15.19 25.95 -12.93
C ASP A 80 -14.45 25.74 -11.59
N GLU A 81 -15.17 25.62 -10.46
CA GLU A 81 -14.57 25.42 -9.15
C GLU A 81 -14.23 23.95 -8.82
N HIS A 82 -14.56 22.99 -9.70
CA HIS A 82 -14.50 21.56 -9.41
C HIS A 82 -13.69 20.77 -10.44
N ASN A 83 -13.02 19.71 -9.97
CA ASN A 83 -12.34 18.71 -10.82
C ASN A 83 -11.36 19.28 -11.88
N GLN A 84 -10.72 20.40 -11.59
CA GLN A 84 -9.82 21.09 -12.52
C GLN A 84 -8.49 20.38 -12.72
N THR A 85 -8.14 19.47 -11.80
CA THR A 85 -6.87 18.73 -11.84
C THR A 85 -7.10 17.25 -11.52
N TRP A 86 -6.29 16.42 -12.13
CA TRP A 86 -6.27 14.98 -11.89
C TRP A 86 -4.97 14.54 -11.21
N PHE A 87 -5.08 13.68 -10.23
CA PHE A 87 -3.96 13.08 -9.53
C PHE A 87 -4.39 11.76 -8.85
N PRO A 88 -3.48 10.80 -8.67
CA PRO A 88 -3.71 9.64 -7.83
C PRO A 88 -3.65 10.03 -6.34
N VAL A 89 -4.44 9.37 -5.52
CA VAL A 89 -4.42 9.52 -4.07
C VAL A 89 -3.81 8.27 -3.46
N PHE A 90 -2.65 8.41 -2.84
CA PHE A 90 -2.01 7.35 -2.06
C PHE A 90 -2.23 7.63 -0.57
N THR A 91 -2.50 6.59 0.22
CA THR A 91 -2.74 6.73 1.66
C THR A 91 -1.56 6.26 2.49
N THR A 92 -1.05 5.06 2.24
CA THR A 92 0.03 4.44 3.03
C THR A 92 0.86 3.48 2.17
N GLY A 93 2.03 3.06 2.67
CA GLY A 93 2.79 1.93 2.15
C GLY A 93 3.64 2.20 0.91
N PHE A 94 3.64 3.42 0.35
CA PHE A 94 4.52 3.79 -0.76
C PHE A 94 5.61 4.76 -0.31
N ASP A 95 6.74 4.77 -1.02
CA ASP A 95 7.81 5.74 -0.82
C ASP A 95 7.63 6.94 -1.76
N PRO A 96 7.29 8.14 -1.26
CA PRO A 96 7.07 9.32 -2.09
C PRO A 96 8.34 9.84 -2.79
N PHE A 97 9.53 9.44 -2.34
CA PHE A 97 10.82 9.80 -2.97
C PHE A 97 11.17 8.89 -4.15
N ASN A 98 10.56 7.72 -4.23
CA ASN A 98 10.68 6.77 -5.33
C ASN A 98 9.36 6.61 -6.09
N PHE A 99 8.83 7.74 -6.54
CA PHE A 99 7.57 7.85 -7.25
C PHE A 99 7.78 8.49 -8.63
N ASN A 100 7.07 7.97 -9.64
CA ASN A 100 7.03 8.54 -10.96
C ASN A 100 5.66 8.29 -11.59
N LEU A 101 4.99 9.35 -12.01
CA LEU A 101 3.70 9.32 -12.70
C LEU A 101 3.87 9.86 -14.13
N GLN A 102 3.48 9.07 -15.10
CA GLN A 102 3.55 9.41 -16.52
C GLN A 102 2.17 9.33 -17.16
N LEU A 103 1.86 10.28 -18.03
CA LEU A 103 0.63 10.31 -18.84
C LEU A 103 0.96 10.27 -20.33
N PHE A 104 0.23 9.42 -21.03
CA PHE A 104 0.43 9.16 -22.46
C PHE A 104 -0.86 9.41 -23.24
N ASN A 105 -0.73 9.95 -24.43
CA ASN A 105 -1.84 10.04 -25.38
C ASN A 105 -2.09 8.69 -26.07
N ARG A 106 -3.12 8.63 -26.93
CA ARG A 106 -3.52 7.40 -27.65
C ARG A 106 -2.46 6.84 -28.62
N TRP A 107 -1.44 7.63 -28.94
CA TRP A 107 -0.32 7.20 -29.80
C TRP A 107 0.90 6.75 -28.99
N GLY A 108 0.81 6.75 -27.64
CA GLY A 108 1.90 6.37 -26.75
C GLY A 108 2.95 7.49 -26.55
N GLU A 109 2.64 8.73 -26.95
CA GLU A 109 3.50 9.87 -26.68
C GLU A 109 3.33 10.33 -25.23
N LEU A 110 4.44 10.52 -24.51
CA LEU A 110 4.46 11.08 -23.17
C LEU A 110 4.05 12.55 -23.23
N ILE A 111 2.97 12.90 -22.56
CA ILE A 111 2.41 14.25 -22.55
C ILE A 111 2.64 15.00 -21.26
N TRP A 112 2.80 14.28 -20.16
CA TRP A 112 3.04 14.87 -18.83
C TRP A 112 3.73 13.86 -17.92
N GLU A 113 4.58 14.36 -17.01
CA GLU A 113 5.31 13.54 -16.05
C GLU A 113 5.50 14.29 -14.74
N SER A 114 5.43 13.56 -13.61
CA SER A 114 5.76 14.06 -12.29
C SER A 114 6.50 13.01 -11.47
N ASN A 115 7.54 13.44 -10.76
CA ASN A 115 8.19 12.65 -9.70
C ASN A 115 7.70 13.05 -8.30
N ASP A 116 6.73 13.96 -8.24
CA ASP A 116 6.07 14.36 -7.00
C ASP A 116 4.73 13.63 -6.90
N ALA A 117 4.54 12.88 -5.82
CA ALA A 117 3.30 12.16 -5.54
C ALA A 117 2.09 13.09 -5.34
N GLU A 118 2.32 14.35 -4.98
CA GLU A 118 1.31 15.40 -4.90
C GLU A 118 1.12 16.17 -6.23
N GLY A 119 1.86 15.77 -7.27
CA GLY A 119 1.80 16.37 -8.60
C GLY A 119 0.42 16.25 -9.22
N ARG A 120 -0.11 17.35 -9.75
CA ARG A 120 -1.48 17.46 -10.30
C ARG A 120 -1.43 17.81 -11.77
N TRP A 121 -2.09 17.00 -12.58
CA TRP A 121 -2.24 17.27 -14.01
C TRP A 121 -3.51 18.09 -14.28
N ASP A 122 -3.36 19.21 -14.96
CA ASP A 122 -4.43 20.15 -15.28
C ASP A 122 -5.02 19.99 -16.70
N GLY A 123 -4.70 18.88 -17.38
CA GLY A 123 -5.14 18.65 -18.76
C GLY A 123 -4.34 19.42 -19.81
N THR A 124 -3.09 19.76 -19.49
CA THR A 124 -2.18 20.39 -20.46
C THR A 124 -1.00 19.49 -20.81
N TYR A 125 -0.34 19.78 -21.94
CA TYR A 125 0.97 19.22 -22.24
C TYR A 125 2.01 19.85 -21.31
N GLY A 126 2.79 19.01 -20.62
CA GLY A 126 3.70 19.45 -19.56
C GLY A 126 4.81 20.40 -20.00
N VAL A 127 5.13 20.46 -21.29
CA VAL A 127 6.24 21.27 -21.80
C VAL A 127 5.77 22.63 -22.34
N ASP A 128 4.63 22.70 -22.98
CA ASP A 128 4.18 23.91 -23.70
C ASP A 128 2.84 24.48 -23.20
N GLY A 129 2.23 23.84 -22.23
CA GLY A 129 1.00 24.30 -21.60
C GLY A 129 -0.24 24.28 -22.50
N ARG A 130 -0.17 23.68 -23.70
CA ARG A 130 -1.34 23.52 -24.57
C ARG A 130 -2.34 22.58 -23.96
N LYS A 131 -3.62 22.96 -23.97
CA LYS A 131 -4.69 22.07 -23.52
C LYS A 131 -4.78 20.82 -24.40
N VAL A 132 -4.89 19.67 -23.77
CA VAL A 132 -5.12 18.40 -24.48
C VAL A 132 -6.57 18.34 -25.02
N GLN A 133 -6.83 17.45 -25.95
CA GLN A 133 -8.19 17.20 -26.45
C GLN A 133 -8.99 16.38 -25.41
N ALA A 134 -10.32 16.53 -25.42
CA ALA A 134 -11.19 15.62 -24.67
C ALA A 134 -10.99 14.17 -25.17
N GLY A 135 -10.94 13.22 -24.24
CA GLY A 135 -10.73 11.82 -24.55
C GLY A 135 -9.94 11.07 -23.48
N GLY A 136 -9.59 9.82 -23.79
CA GLY A 136 -8.87 8.93 -22.89
C GLY A 136 -7.35 9.09 -23.00
N TYR A 137 -6.70 9.06 -21.84
CA TYR A 137 -5.24 9.11 -21.67
C TYR A 137 -4.82 7.95 -20.79
N THR A 138 -3.69 7.34 -21.12
CA THR A 138 -3.13 6.24 -20.32
C THR A 138 -2.17 6.81 -19.30
N TRP A 139 -2.30 6.37 -18.04
CA TRP A 139 -1.35 6.69 -17.01
C TRP A 139 -0.54 5.45 -16.60
N VAL A 140 0.71 5.68 -16.22
CA VAL A 140 1.60 4.70 -15.61
C VAL A 140 2.16 5.31 -14.34
N ILE A 141 1.96 4.62 -13.21
CA ILE A 141 2.54 5.00 -11.93
C ILE A 141 3.59 3.95 -11.57
N LYS A 142 4.80 4.40 -11.32
CA LYS A 142 5.90 3.60 -10.77
C LYS A 142 6.21 4.09 -9.37
N TYR A 143 6.29 3.19 -8.42
CA TYR A 143 6.61 3.51 -7.03
C TYR A 143 7.35 2.36 -6.37
N SER A 144 8.04 2.65 -5.25
CA SER A 144 8.59 1.62 -4.37
C SER A 144 7.70 1.45 -3.14
N ASN A 145 7.58 0.23 -2.64
CA ASN A 145 7.03 -0.02 -1.33
C ASN A 145 8.01 0.54 -0.28
N LYS A 146 7.49 1.32 0.68
CA LYS A 146 8.32 2.00 1.70
C LYS A 146 9.08 1.04 2.61
N GLU A 147 8.58 -0.18 2.81
CA GLU A 147 9.12 -1.13 3.77
C GLU A 147 10.05 -2.15 3.12
N THR A 148 9.73 -2.57 1.89
CA THR A 148 10.47 -3.64 1.19
C THR A 148 11.39 -3.15 0.08
N ASP A 149 11.33 -1.85 -0.27
CA ASP A 149 11.94 -1.27 -1.47
C ASP A 149 11.53 -1.97 -2.80
N GLU A 150 10.50 -2.83 -2.74
CA GLU A 150 9.96 -3.49 -3.92
C GLU A 150 9.40 -2.46 -4.90
N LYS A 151 9.88 -2.49 -6.15
CA LYS A 151 9.40 -1.60 -7.20
C LYS A 151 8.13 -2.16 -7.84
N LYS A 152 7.09 -1.36 -7.87
CA LYS A 152 5.80 -1.68 -8.49
C LYS A 152 5.50 -0.71 -9.62
N ALA A 153 4.77 -1.20 -10.62
CA ALA A 153 4.22 -0.39 -11.70
C ALA A 153 2.75 -0.73 -11.90
N VAL A 154 1.91 0.28 -11.90
CA VAL A 154 0.47 0.15 -12.15
C VAL A 154 0.07 1.08 -13.29
N THR A 155 -0.94 0.70 -14.04
CA THR A 155 -1.41 1.45 -15.21
C THR A 155 -2.93 1.48 -15.28
N GLY A 156 -3.45 2.50 -15.92
CA GLY A 156 -4.88 2.64 -16.16
C GLY A 156 -5.17 3.79 -17.11
N THR A 157 -6.41 4.24 -17.11
CA THR A 157 -6.87 5.31 -18.01
C THR A 157 -7.57 6.40 -17.23
N VAL A 158 -7.43 7.64 -17.72
CA VAL A 158 -8.19 8.80 -17.26
C VAL A 158 -8.85 9.48 -18.47
N ASN A 159 -10.09 9.92 -18.29
CA ASN A 159 -10.83 10.65 -19.33
C ASN A 159 -10.85 12.14 -19.01
N VAL A 160 -10.44 12.94 -19.97
CA VAL A 160 -10.63 14.40 -19.96
C VAL A 160 -11.96 14.71 -20.60
N LEU A 161 -12.85 15.32 -19.85
CA LEU A 161 -14.12 15.87 -20.33
C LEU A 161 -13.98 17.39 -20.53
N LYS A 162 -14.93 17.99 -21.29
CA LYS A 162 -15.07 19.43 -21.49
C LYS A 162 -16.48 19.86 -21.29
#